data_cce5b225afc4d557f97091337fe9c5a6
#
_entry.id   cce5b225afc4d557f97091337fe9c5a6
#
_cell.length_a   1.000
_cell.length_b   1.000
_cell.length_c   1.000
_cell.angle_alpha   90.00
_cell.angle_beta   90.00
_cell.angle_gamma   90.00
#
_symmetry.space_group_name_H-M   'P 1'
#
loop_
_entity.id
_entity.type
_entity.pdbx_description
1 polymer ?
#
loop_
_entity_poly.entity_id
_entity_poly.type
_entity_poly.pdbx_seq_one_letter_code
_entity_poly.pdbx_strand_id
1 'polypeptide(L)'
;MEGFGRRVINLLEEIGYTQREFAIMIGVSEGALSRYLKDEREPKMEIIANIATALNTTTDYLLAGKEDKESFEETYRLVARGTSTMTDEEKTKLIKVLLNNGK
;
A
#
# COMPACT_ATOMS: atom_id res chain seq x y z
N MET A 1 7.81 -10.85 10.32
CA MET A 1 7.22 -9.67 9.65
C MET A 1 5.91 -9.29 10.33
N GLU A 2 6.05 -8.64 11.45
CA GLU A 2 4.89 -8.25 12.25
C GLU A 2 4.00 -7.26 11.50
N GLY A 3 2.72 -7.57 11.44
CA GLY A 3 1.73 -6.71 10.78
C GLY A 3 1.62 -6.87 9.26
N PHE A 4 2.52 -7.60 8.63
CA PHE A 4 2.46 -7.83 7.19
C PHE A 4 1.15 -8.50 6.79
N GLY A 5 0.79 -9.59 7.44
CA GLY A 5 -0.43 -10.33 7.15
C GLY A 5 -1.67 -9.47 7.29
N ARG A 6 -1.75 -8.68 8.34
CA ARG A 6 -2.88 -7.80 8.59
C ARG A 6 -3.02 -6.74 7.50
N ARG A 7 -1.91 -6.15 7.08
CA ARG A 7 -1.94 -5.15 6.01
C ARG A 7 -2.42 -5.74 4.68
N VAL A 8 -1.95 -6.95 4.36
CA VAL A 8 -2.40 -7.66 3.16
C VAL A 8 -3.89 -7.99 3.24
N ILE A 9 -4.36 -8.50 4.37
CA ILE A 9 -5.78 -8.83 4.58
C ILE A 9 -6.65 -7.60 4.39
N ASN A 10 -6.27 -6.47 4.96
CA ASN A 10 -7.04 -5.24 4.84
C ASN A 10 -7.17 -4.81 3.38
N LEU A 11 -6.09 -4.88 2.61
CA LEU A 11 -6.12 -4.53 1.20
C LEU A 11 -6.92 -5.52 0.36
N LEU A 12 -6.85 -6.81 0.69
CA LEU A 12 -7.67 -7.83 0.03
C LEU A 12 -9.15 -7.57 0.24
N GLU A 13 -9.54 -7.21 1.45
CA GLU A 13 -10.93 -6.91 1.78
C GLU A 13 -11.42 -5.67 1.02
N GLU A 14 -10.60 -4.63 0.94
CA GLU A 14 -10.93 -3.43 0.18
C GLU A 14 -11.15 -3.72 -1.30
N ILE A 15 -10.31 -4.54 -1.89
CA ILE A 15 -10.36 -4.87 -3.32
C ILE A 15 -11.46 -5.90 -3.60
N GLY A 16 -11.69 -6.81 -2.65
CA GLY A 16 -12.73 -7.83 -2.78
C GLY A 16 -12.26 -9.16 -3.33
N TYR A 17 -10.96 -9.43 -3.36
CA TYR A 17 -10.45 -10.75 -3.76
C TYR A 17 -10.58 -11.75 -2.62
N THR A 18 -10.91 -13.00 -2.96
CA THR A 18 -10.80 -14.11 -2.02
C THR A 18 -9.34 -14.54 -1.89
N GLN A 19 -9.01 -15.24 -0.80
CA GLN A 19 -7.66 -15.80 -0.63
C GLN A 19 -7.30 -16.73 -1.79
N ARG A 20 -8.24 -17.54 -2.23
CA ARG A 20 -8.01 -18.47 -3.34
C ARG A 20 -7.67 -17.73 -4.64
N GLU A 21 -8.46 -16.73 -4.98
CA GLU A 21 -8.20 -15.92 -6.17
C GLU A 21 -6.84 -15.24 -6.07
N PHE A 22 -6.53 -14.68 -4.94
CA PHE A 22 -5.28 -13.97 -4.73
C PHE A 22 -4.07 -14.91 -4.79
N ALA A 23 -4.18 -16.10 -4.21
CA ALA A 23 -3.11 -17.09 -4.29
C ALA A 23 -2.77 -17.43 -5.74
N ILE A 24 -3.79 -17.60 -6.58
CA ILE A 24 -3.60 -17.85 -7.99
C ILE A 24 -2.89 -16.66 -8.67
N MET A 25 -3.31 -15.45 -8.35
CA MET A 25 -2.74 -14.24 -8.94
C MET A 25 -1.25 -14.07 -8.65
N ILE A 26 -0.82 -14.41 -7.44
CA ILE A 26 0.59 -14.25 -7.05
C ILE A 26 1.42 -15.51 -7.21
N GLY A 27 0.81 -16.60 -7.69
CA GLY A 27 1.53 -17.82 -8.04
C GLY A 27 1.96 -18.68 -6.84
N VAL A 28 1.17 -18.70 -5.77
CA VAL A 28 1.44 -19.54 -4.61
C VAL A 28 0.23 -20.43 -4.30
N SER A 29 0.44 -21.46 -3.46
CA SER A 29 -0.68 -22.28 -3.00
C SER A 29 -1.52 -21.49 -2.00
N GLU A 30 -2.78 -21.87 -1.88
CA GLU A 30 -3.68 -21.25 -0.90
C GLU A 30 -3.17 -21.47 0.53
N GLY A 31 -2.59 -22.64 0.80
CA GLY A 31 -1.98 -22.93 2.11
C GLY A 31 -0.78 -22.05 2.41
N ALA A 32 0.08 -21.81 1.43
CA ALA A 32 1.22 -20.91 1.59
C ALA A 32 0.74 -19.48 1.86
N LEU A 33 -0.24 -18.99 1.10
CA LEU A 33 -0.81 -17.68 1.32
C LEU A 33 -1.40 -17.55 2.74
N SER A 34 -2.13 -18.56 3.19
CA SER A 34 -2.68 -18.56 4.54
C SER A 34 -1.62 -18.37 5.59
N ARG A 35 -0.47 -19.03 5.45
CA ARG A 35 0.66 -18.91 6.38
C ARG A 35 1.27 -17.51 6.34
N TYR A 36 1.41 -16.92 5.16
CA TYR A 36 1.89 -15.55 5.01
C TYR A 36 0.95 -14.56 5.72
N LEU A 37 -0.35 -14.74 5.57
CA LEU A 37 -1.34 -13.85 6.17
C LEU A 37 -1.40 -13.95 7.70
N LYS A 38 -1.00 -15.09 8.24
CA LYS A 38 -0.93 -15.31 9.70
C LYS A 38 0.44 -14.95 10.28
N ASP A 39 1.35 -14.45 9.45
CA ASP A 39 2.73 -14.16 9.83
C ASP A 39 3.49 -15.41 10.37
N GLU A 40 3.06 -16.59 9.96
CA GLU A 40 3.70 -17.85 10.32
C GLU A 40 4.88 -18.18 9.42
N ARG A 41 4.92 -17.61 8.24
CA ARG A 41 5.97 -17.83 7.26
C ARG A 41 6.26 -16.54 6.53
N GLU A 42 7.55 -16.27 6.32
CA GLU A 42 8.02 -15.12 5.57
C GLU A 42 8.06 -15.42 4.08
N PRO A 43 7.33 -14.68 3.24
CA PRO A 43 7.44 -14.86 1.80
C PRO A 43 8.78 -14.33 1.29
N LYS A 44 9.27 -14.89 0.18
CA LYS A 44 10.45 -14.37 -0.49
C LYS A 44 10.16 -12.98 -1.07
N MET A 45 11.20 -12.18 -1.27
CA MET A 45 11.04 -10.82 -1.81
C MET A 45 10.29 -10.80 -3.13
N GLU A 46 10.51 -11.79 -3.98
CA GLU A 46 9.78 -11.92 -5.24
C GLU A 46 8.28 -12.03 -5.02
N ILE A 47 7.87 -12.82 -4.04
CA ILE A 47 6.45 -12.98 -3.70
C ILE A 47 5.90 -11.69 -3.08
N ILE A 48 6.67 -11.03 -2.23
CA ILE A 48 6.27 -9.74 -1.64
C ILE A 48 6.05 -8.71 -2.75
N ALA A 49 6.92 -8.66 -3.74
CA ALA A 49 6.78 -7.76 -4.89
C ALA A 49 5.51 -8.09 -5.69
N ASN A 50 5.21 -9.37 -5.90
CA ASN A 50 4.01 -9.79 -6.60
C ASN A 50 2.74 -9.39 -5.81
N ILE A 51 2.77 -9.55 -4.50
CA ILE A 51 1.66 -9.13 -3.63
C ILE A 51 1.44 -7.63 -3.74
N ALA A 52 2.51 -6.84 -3.65
CA ALA A 52 2.44 -5.39 -3.75
C ALA A 52 1.85 -4.94 -5.09
N THR A 53 2.33 -5.53 -6.18
CA THR A 53 1.82 -5.23 -7.52
C THR A 53 0.35 -5.58 -7.66
N ALA A 54 -0.04 -6.76 -7.20
CA ALA A 54 -1.43 -7.22 -7.30
C ALA A 54 -2.39 -6.37 -6.48
N LEU A 55 -1.94 -5.84 -5.35
CA LEU A 55 -2.74 -4.99 -4.46
C LEU A 55 -2.56 -3.50 -4.74
N ASN A 56 -1.79 -3.16 -5.76
CA ASN A 56 -1.53 -1.77 -6.15
C ASN A 56 -0.97 -0.94 -4.98
N THR A 57 -0.01 -1.51 -4.29
CA THR A 57 0.69 -0.87 -3.19
C THR A 57 2.20 -1.08 -3.34
N THR A 58 2.97 -0.79 -2.32
CA THR A 58 4.42 -0.92 -2.35
C THR A 58 4.91 -1.95 -1.35
N THR A 59 6.10 -2.48 -1.59
CA THR A 59 6.75 -3.40 -0.66
C THR A 59 7.04 -2.71 0.67
N ASP A 60 7.40 -1.43 0.64
CA ASP A 60 7.67 -0.66 1.85
C ASP A 60 6.44 -0.54 2.75
N TYR A 61 5.28 -0.27 2.16
CA TYR A 61 4.04 -0.25 2.94
C TYR A 61 3.74 -1.60 3.57
N LEU A 62 3.86 -2.68 2.80
CA LEU A 62 3.56 -4.03 3.29
C LEU A 62 4.49 -4.45 4.42
N LEU A 63 5.78 -4.12 4.32
CA LEU A 63 6.77 -4.54 5.29
C LEU A 63 6.83 -3.65 6.53
N ALA A 64 6.70 -2.36 6.36
CA ALA A 64 6.89 -1.40 7.44
C ALA A 64 5.64 -0.61 7.81
N GLY A 65 4.64 -0.57 6.95
CA GLY A 65 3.41 0.17 7.18
C GLY A 65 3.58 1.68 7.21
N LYS A 66 4.69 2.21 6.69
CA LYS A 66 5.05 3.61 6.90
C LYS A 66 4.89 4.53 5.70
N GLU A 67 4.85 4.01 4.52
CA GLU A 67 5.13 4.80 3.36
C GLU A 67 4.16 5.94 3.06
N ASP A 68 2.87 5.66 3.15
CA ASP A 68 1.90 6.57 2.56
C ASP A 68 1.76 7.88 3.32
N LYS A 69 1.80 7.85 4.65
CA LYS A 69 1.63 9.06 5.45
C LYS A 69 2.86 9.95 5.44
N GLU A 70 4.05 9.37 5.59
CA GLU A 70 5.28 10.15 5.63
C GLU A 70 5.56 10.82 4.28
N SER A 71 5.44 10.10 3.19
CA SER A 71 5.63 10.66 1.85
C SER A 71 4.62 11.75 1.54
N PHE A 72 3.37 11.56 1.94
CA PHE A 72 2.33 12.55 1.76
C PHE A 72 2.62 13.83 2.55
N GLU A 73 2.98 13.70 3.83
CA GLU A 73 3.28 14.85 4.68
C GLU A 73 4.48 15.63 4.17
N GLU A 74 5.53 14.94 3.74
CA GLU A 74 6.71 15.58 3.18
C GLU A 74 6.38 16.33 1.89
N THR A 75 5.65 15.70 0.98
CA THR A 75 5.18 16.31 -0.25
C THR A 75 4.30 17.51 0.04
N TYR A 76 3.40 17.38 0.99
CA TYR A 76 2.53 18.48 1.40
C TYR A 76 3.32 19.69 1.90
N ARG A 77 4.33 19.47 2.72
CA ARG A 77 5.18 20.54 3.23
C ARG A 77 5.91 21.28 2.12
N LEU A 78 6.45 20.54 1.15
CA LEU A 78 7.14 21.12 -0.01
C LEU A 78 6.18 21.95 -0.86
N VAL A 79 5.02 21.41 -1.13
CA VAL A 79 3.97 22.10 -1.89
C VAL A 79 3.52 23.37 -1.15
N ALA A 80 3.29 23.26 0.15
CA ALA A 80 2.84 24.39 0.97
C ALA A 80 3.84 25.55 0.95
N ARG A 81 5.16 25.24 0.96
CA ARG A 81 6.20 26.27 0.83
C ARG A 81 6.17 26.95 -0.52
N GLY A 82 6.03 26.17 -1.60
CA GLY A 82 6.00 26.71 -2.95
C GLY A 82 4.72 27.42 -3.31
N THR A 83 3.66 27.21 -2.53
CA THR A 83 2.32 27.74 -2.84
C THR A 83 1.82 28.72 -1.79
N SER A 84 2.73 29.42 -1.11
CA SER A 84 2.36 30.36 -0.06
C SER A 84 1.45 31.50 -0.54
N THR A 85 1.45 31.77 -1.85
CA THR A 85 0.59 32.78 -2.48
C THR A 85 -0.74 32.24 -2.98
N MET A 86 -0.94 30.93 -2.89
CA MET A 86 -2.19 30.31 -3.35
C MET A 86 -3.31 30.48 -2.34
N THR A 87 -4.53 30.51 -2.83
CA THR A 87 -5.71 30.51 -1.97
C THR A 87 -5.89 29.14 -1.33
N ASP A 88 -6.65 29.07 -0.25
CA ASP A 88 -6.95 27.80 0.40
C ASP A 88 -7.64 26.81 -0.53
N GLU A 89 -8.52 27.30 -1.38
CA GLU A 89 -9.21 26.49 -2.38
C GLU A 89 -8.23 25.87 -3.38
N GLU A 90 -7.29 26.67 -3.88
CA GLU A 90 -6.25 26.18 -4.80
C GLU A 90 -5.36 25.14 -4.13
N LYS A 91 -4.96 25.37 -2.88
CA LYS A 91 -4.18 24.41 -2.11
C LYS A 91 -4.93 23.09 -1.94
N THR A 92 -6.23 23.16 -1.64
CA THR A 92 -7.07 21.99 -1.48
C THR A 92 -7.14 21.18 -2.78
N LYS A 93 -7.32 21.84 -3.90
CA LYS A 93 -7.34 21.18 -5.22
C LYS A 93 -6.02 20.49 -5.52
N LEU A 94 -4.91 21.15 -5.23
CA LEU A 94 -3.58 20.59 -5.46
C LEU A 94 -3.34 19.37 -4.59
N ILE A 95 -3.73 19.42 -3.32
CA ILE A 95 -3.63 18.28 -2.41
C ILE A 95 -4.44 17.10 -2.92
N LYS A 96 -5.64 17.31 -3.41
CA LYS A 96 -6.47 16.24 -3.97
C LYS A 96 -5.82 15.58 -5.18
N VAL A 97 -5.21 16.37 -6.05
CA VAL A 97 -4.48 15.84 -7.22
C VAL A 97 -3.32 14.98 -6.76
N LEU A 98 -2.54 15.42 -5.77
CA LEU A 98 -1.41 14.67 -5.23
C LEU A 98 -1.86 13.36 -4.59
N LEU A 99 -2.97 13.38 -3.86
CA LEU A 99 -3.53 12.18 -3.24
C LEU A 99 -3.98 11.16 -4.29
N ASN A 100 -4.61 11.61 -5.36
CA ASN A 100 -5.07 10.72 -6.42
C ASN A 100 -3.91 10.12 -7.21
N ASN A 101 -2.84 10.86 -7.39
CA ASN A 101 -1.66 10.40 -8.11
C ASN A 101 -0.74 9.53 -7.24
N GLY A 102 -0.90 9.57 -5.94
CA GLY A 102 -0.09 8.80 -4.99
C GLY A 102 -0.53 7.36 -4.78
N LYS A 103 -1.50 6.91 -5.51
CA LYS A 103 -1.99 5.52 -5.40
C LYS A 103 -1.35 4.62 -6.42
#